data_31dcaf33ae1869c78332c511b6589e99
#
_entry.id   31dcaf33ae1869c78332c511b6589e99
#
_cell.length_a   1.000
_cell.length_b   1.000
_cell.length_c   1.000
_cell.angle_alpha   90.00
_cell.angle_beta   90.00
_cell.angle_gamma   90.00
#
_symmetry.space_group_name_H-M   'P 1'
#
loop_
_entity.id
_entity.type
_entity.pdbx_description
1 polymer ?
#
loop_
_entity_poly.entity_id
_entity_poly.type
_entity_poly.pdbx_seq_one_letter_code
_entity_poly.pdbx_strand_id
1 'polypeptide(L)'
;MPRHHKRDSAPGGSQRQLRVGETVRHALAEILVGGSVHDPDLEGHIITVPEVRMSPDLKLATIYVMPLGGRDTEIVIAALERNKKFLRGEVARRVNLKFAPDVRFRVDERFDEAERIEKLLRTPAVQKDLAPGQQDSEE
;
A
#
# COMPACT_ATOMS: atom_id res chain seq x y z
N MET A 1 29.62 -20.86 2.96
CA MET A 1 29.27 -19.54 2.67
C MET A 1 27.99 -19.09 3.29
N PRO A 2 27.94 -19.17 4.53
CA PRO A 2 26.70 -18.90 5.27
C PRO A 2 26.32 -17.45 5.39
N ARG A 3 27.18 -16.56 5.04
CA ARG A 3 26.90 -15.16 5.23
C ARG A 3 25.75 -14.64 4.40
N HIS A 4 25.34 -15.38 3.42
CA HIS A 4 24.22 -14.95 2.58
C HIS A 4 22.93 -14.87 3.34
N HIS A 5 22.84 -15.64 4.38
CA HIS A 5 21.57 -15.75 5.09
C HIS A 5 21.18 -14.46 5.77
N LYS A 6 22.16 -13.69 6.16
CA LYS A 6 21.86 -12.47 6.90
C LYS A 6 21.16 -11.45 6.06
N ARG A 7 21.48 -11.39 4.80
CA ARG A 7 20.82 -10.45 3.93
C ARG A 7 19.38 -10.79 3.71
N ASP A 8 19.10 -12.07 3.71
CA ASP A 8 17.73 -12.49 3.44
C ASP A 8 16.80 -12.17 4.59
N SER A 9 17.33 -11.86 5.75
CA SER A 9 16.47 -11.53 6.86
C SER A 9 16.14 -10.05 6.95
N ALA A 10 16.62 -9.23 6.04
CA ALA A 10 16.31 -7.81 6.04
C ALA A 10 14.84 -7.58 5.75
N PRO A 11 14.24 -6.52 6.32
CA PRO A 11 12.86 -6.18 6.03
C PRO A 11 12.67 -5.96 4.53
N GLY A 12 11.63 -6.57 3.98
CA GLY A 12 11.38 -6.48 2.54
C GLY A 12 12.14 -7.47 1.72
N GLY A 13 13.09 -8.22 2.33
CA GLY A 13 13.75 -9.31 1.68
C GLY A 13 15.02 -8.94 0.95
N SER A 14 15.41 -9.75 -0.01
CA SER A 14 16.64 -9.59 -0.75
C SER A 14 16.54 -8.45 -1.75
N GLN A 15 17.68 -8.10 -2.33
CA GLN A 15 17.72 -7.10 -3.40
C GLN A 15 16.76 -7.46 -4.53
N ARG A 16 16.73 -8.72 -4.90
CA ARG A 16 15.87 -9.14 -5.97
C ARG A 16 14.41 -8.99 -5.60
N GLN A 17 14.05 -9.38 -4.38
CA GLN A 17 12.69 -9.21 -3.91
C GLN A 17 12.28 -7.75 -3.93
N LEU A 18 13.16 -6.87 -3.46
CA LEU A 18 12.88 -5.45 -3.42
C LEU A 18 12.71 -4.88 -4.82
N ARG A 19 13.54 -5.31 -5.74
CA ARG A 19 13.49 -4.80 -7.10
C ARG A 19 12.22 -5.24 -7.80
N VAL A 20 11.86 -6.52 -7.67
CA VAL A 20 10.65 -7.01 -8.30
C VAL A 20 9.44 -6.35 -7.67
N GLY A 21 9.45 -6.20 -6.34
CA GLY A 21 8.34 -5.54 -5.66
C GLY A 21 8.15 -4.12 -6.14
N GLU A 22 9.23 -3.40 -6.35
CA GLU A 22 9.15 -2.02 -6.82
C GLU A 22 8.61 -1.96 -8.25
N THR A 23 9.02 -2.91 -9.08
CA THR A 23 8.50 -2.98 -10.44
C THR A 23 6.99 -3.24 -10.44
N VAL A 24 6.55 -4.17 -9.60
CA VAL A 24 5.12 -4.48 -9.50
C VAL A 24 4.37 -3.27 -8.95
N ARG A 25 4.95 -2.57 -7.97
CA ARG A 25 4.31 -1.42 -7.37
C ARG A 25 4.06 -0.34 -8.41
N HIS A 26 5.06 -0.05 -9.22
CA HIS A 26 4.92 0.96 -10.27
C HIS A 26 3.84 0.57 -11.27
N ALA A 27 3.83 -0.69 -11.68
CA ALA A 27 2.84 -1.15 -12.63
C ALA A 27 1.44 -1.00 -12.08
N LEU A 28 1.24 -1.40 -10.83
CA LEU A 28 -0.07 -1.32 -10.21
C LEU A 28 -0.53 0.13 -10.04
N ALA A 29 0.39 1.00 -9.63
CA ALA A 29 0.03 2.40 -9.48
C ALA A 29 -0.47 2.96 -10.80
N GLU A 30 0.20 2.63 -11.90
CA GLU A 30 -0.23 3.08 -13.21
C GLU A 30 -1.58 2.51 -13.60
N ILE A 31 -1.79 1.23 -13.32
CA ILE A 31 -3.06 0.59 -13.66
C ILE A 31 -4.21 1.26 -12.92
N LEU A 32 -4.02 1.53 -11.65
CA LEU A 32 -5.09 2.09 -10.84
C LEU A 32 -5.37 3.54 -11.20
N VAL A 33 -4.34 4.30 -11.54
CA VAL A 33 -4.53 5.68 -12.00
C VAL A 33 -5.20 5.71 -13.36
N GLY A 34 -4.88 4.75 -14.22
CA GLY A 34 -5.37 4.75 -15.59
C GLY A 34 -6.84 4.41 -15.73
N GLY A 35 -7.49 3.94 -14.67
CA GLY A 35 -8.91 3.67 -14.74
C GLY A 35 -9.28 2.44 -15.55
N SER A 36 -8.35 1.51 -15.69
CA SER A 36 -8.63 0.28 -16.44
C SER A 36 -9.59 -0.64 -15.73
N VAL A 37 -9.73 -0.49 -14.44
CA VAL A 37 -10.58 -1.37 -13.65
C VAL A 37 -11.94 -0.69 -13.51
N HIS A 38 -12.95 -1.34 -14.06
CA HIS A 38 -14.31 -0.78 -14.04
C HIS A 38 -15.11 -1.43 -12.93
N ASP A 39 -14.90 -0.91 -11.72
CA ASP A 39 -15.59 -1.38 -10.55
C ASP A 39 -16.08 -0.16 -9.79
N PRO A 40 -17.38 -0.04 -9.52
CA PRO A 40 -17.91 1.15 -8.85
C PRO A 40 -17.28 1.41 -7.50
N ASP A 41 -16.84 0.35 -6.80
CA ASP A 41 -16.24 0.51 -5.50
C ASP A 41 -14.81 1.03 -5.59
N LEU A 42 -14.22 1.02 -6.76
CA LEU A 42 -12.90 1.59 -6.99
C LEU A 42 -12.98 2.96 -7.63
N GLU A 43 -14.02 3.19 -8.41
CA GLU A 43 -14.20 4.47 -9.07
C GLU A 43 -14.51 5.52 -8.01
N GLY A 44 -13.92 6.68 -8.18
CA GLY A 44 -14.12 7.73 -7.21
C GLY A 44 -13.14 7.69 -6.05
N HIS A 45 -12.28 6.68 -6.03
CA HIS A 45 -11.24 6.59 -5.02
C HIS A 45 -9.87 6.75 -5.67
N ILE A 46 -9.04 7.56 -5.06
CA ILE A 46 -7.63 7.63 -5.44
C ILE A 46 -6.90 6.66 -4.53
N ILE A 47 -6.33 5.61 -5.13
CA ILE A 47 -5.74 4.53 -4.37
C ILE A 47 -4.24 4.60 -4.55
N THR A 48 -3.52 4.73 -3.44
CA THR A 48 -2.07 4.73 -3.48
C THR A 48 -1.56 3.35 -3.14
N VAL A 49 -0.39 3.03 -3.68
CA VAL A 49 0.28 1.76 -3.43
C VAL A 49 1.63 2.07 -2.79
N PRO A 50 1.66 2.22 -1.47
CA PRO A 50 2.90 2.57 -0.80
C PRO A 50 3.99 1.51 -0.90
N GLU A 51 3.60 0.25 -0.94
CA GLU A 51 4.60 -0.80 -0.87
C GLU A 51 4.07 -2.09 -1.46
N VAL A 52 4.95 -2.86 -2.08
CA VAL A 52 4.68 -4.23 -2.49
C VAL A 52 5.80 -5.10 -1.95
N ARG A 53 5.43 -6.14 -1.23
CA ARG A 53 6.41 -7.09 -0.68
C ARG A 53 6.27 -8.42 -1.39
N MET A 54 7.39 -8.90 -1.91
CA MET A 54 7.42 -10.16 -2.60
C MET A 54 7.83 -11.27 -1.65
N SER A 55 7.24 -12.44 -1.83
CA SER A 55 7.74 -13.62 -1.15
C SER A 55 9.13 -13.97 -1.67
N PRO A 56 9.92 -14.72 -0.88
CA PRO A 56 11.30 -15.05 -1.33
C PRO A 56 11.34 -15.78 -2.66
N ASP A 57 10.33 -16.60 -2.96
CA ASP A 57 10.28 -17.31 -4.23
C ASP A 57 9.64 -16.48 -5.34
N LEU A 58 9.27 -15.25 -5.05
CA LEU A 58 8.66 -14.31 -5.99
C LEU A 58 7.32 -14.76 -6.54
N LYS A 59 6.66 -15.68 -5.85
CA LYS A 59 5.39 -16.19 -6.33
C LYS A 59 4.19 -15.46 -5.76
N LEU A 60 4.39 -14.68 -4.70
CA LEU A 60 3.30 -13.94 -4.07
C LEU A 60 3.71 -12.51 -3.85
N ALA A 61 2.89 -11.60 -4.31
CA ALA A 61 3.06 -10.17 -4.05
C ALA A 61 2.01 -9.72 -3.06
N THR A 62 2.45 -9.22 -1.93
CA THR A 62 1.56 -8.60 -0.96
C THR A 62 1.55 -7.11 -1.24
N ILE A 63 0.41 -6.61 -1.65
CA ILE A 63 0.27 -5.25 -2.13
C ILE A 63 -0.41 -4.43 -1.06
N TYR A 64 0.33 -3.47 -0.51
CA TYR A 64 -0.21 -2.57 0.48
C TYR A 64 -0.80 -1.37 -0.22
N VAL A 65 -2.05 -1.07 0.11
CA VAL A 65 -2.77 -0.01 -0.54
C VAL A 65 -3.41 0.89 0.51
N MET A 66 -3.70 2.10 0.10
CA MET A 66 -4.38 3.05 0.96
C MET A 66 -5.19 4.00 0.09
N PRO A 67 -6.51 4.01 0.24
CA PRO A 67 -7.30 5.03 -0.42
C PRO A 67 -6.97 6.40 0.15
N LEU A 68 -6.98 7.39 -0.69
CA LEU A 68 -6.69 8.75 -0.26
C LEU A 68 -7.70 9.16 0.80
N GLY A 69 -7.18 9.67 1.93
CA GLY A 69 -8.03 10.03 3.04
C GLY A 69 -8.39 8.88 3.95
N GLY A 70 -7.98 7.67 3.62
CA GLY A 70 -8.23 6.51 4.48
C GLY A 70 -9.68 6.08 4.55
N ARG A 71 -10.47 6.43 3.54
CA ARG A 71 -11.90 6.16 3.57
C ARG A 71 -12.21 4.89 2.81
N ASP A 72 -13.22 4.17 3.31
CA ASP A 72 -13.75 2.98 2.63
C ASP A 72 -12.68 1.93 2.37
N THR A 73 -11.73 1.80 3.31
CA THR A 73 -10.62 0.88 3.09
C THR A 73 -11.09 -0.54 2.86
N GLU A 74 -12.07 -0.99 3.64
CA GLU A 74 -12.54 -2.36 3.50
C GLU A 74 -13.24 -2.59 2.17
N ILE A 75 -14.01 -1.61 1.74
CA ILE A 75 -14.70 -1.71 0.47
C ILE A 75 -13.69 -1.75 -0.67
N VAL A 76 -12.68 -0.91 -0.58
CA VAL A 76 -11.64 -0.85 -1.62
C VAL A 76 -10.85 -2.15 -1.66
N ILE A 77 -10.47 -2.68 -0.50
CA ILE A 77 -9.73 -3.95 -0.46
C ILE A 77 -10.57 -5.07 -1.06
N ALA A 78 -11.84 -5.13 -0.71
CA ALA A 78 -12.71 -6.17 -1.26
C ALA A 78 -12.82 -6.05 -2.77
N ALA A 79 -12.91 -4.81 -3.28
CA ALA A 79 -13.01 -4.60 -4.72
C ALA A 79 -11.71 -4.99 -5.42
N LEU A 80 -10.58 -4.69 -4.82
CA LEU A 80 -9.29 -5.08 -5.40
C LEU A 80 -9.16 -6.60 -5.43
N GLU A 81 -9.57 -7.27 -4.35
CA GLU A 81 -9.54 -8.73 -4.34
C GLU A 81 -10.47 -9.33 -5.38
N ARG A 82 -11.62 -8.71 -5.55
CA ARG A 82 -12.58 -9.16 -6.54
C ARG A 82 -12.03 -9.06 -7.95
N ASN A 83 -11.17 -8.08 -8.18
CA ASN A 83 -10.58 -7.83 -9.49
C ASN A 83 -9.14 -8.33 -9.61
N LYS A 84 -8.71 -9.18 -8.68
CA LYS A 84 -7.29 -9.52 -8.63
C LYS A 84 -6.83 -10.28 -9.87
N LYS A 85 -7.70 -11.08 -10.48
CA LYS A 85 -7.33 -11.81 -11.66
C LYS A 85 -7.01 -10.87 -12.81
N PHE A 86 -7.85 -9.87 -12.98
CA PHE A 86 -7.62 -8.85 -14.00
C PHE A 86 -6.34 -8.08 -13.70
N LEU A 87 -6.17 -7.67 -12.45
CA LEU A 87 -5.00 -6.89 -12.07
C LEU A 87 -3.71 -7.68 -12.24
N ARG A 88 -3.76 -8.96 -11.91
CA ARG A 88 -2.61 -9.82 -12.10
C ARG A 88 -2.22 -9.90 -13.56
N GLY A 89 -3.20 -10.02 -14.44
CA GLY A 89 -2.93 -10.06 -15.87
C GLY A 89 -2.35 -8.76 -16.39
N GLU A 90 -2.86 -7.62 -15.88
CA GLU A 90 -2.34 -6.33 -16.29
C GLU A 90 -0.90 -6.13 -15.84
N VAL A 91 -0.60 -6.54 -14.61
CA VAL A 91 0.77 -6.47 -14.13
C VAL A 91 1.68 -7.33 -14.99
N ALA A 92 1.25 -8.54 -15.31
CA ALA A 92 2.06 -9.45 -16.12
C ALA A 92 2.38 -8.86 -17.47
N ARG A 93 1.44 -8.12 -18.05
CA ARG A 93 1.70 -7.50 -19.35
C ARG A 93 2.67 -6.34 -19.27
N ARG A 94 2.67 -5.63 -18.13
CA ARG A 94 3.48 -4.42 -18.01
C ARG A 94 4.89 -4.71 -17.52
N VAL A 95 5.08 -5.81 -16.80
CA VAL A 95 6.38 -6.14 -16.27
C VAL A 95 6.87 -7.41 -16.95
N ASN A 96 8.17 -7.45 -17.19
CA ASN A 96 8.76 -8.57 -17.89
C ASN A 96 9.22 -9.61 -16.88
N LEU A 97 8.26 -10.28 -16.28
CA LEU A 97 8.54 -11.33 -15.31
C LEU A 97 8.29 -12.69 -15.95
N LYS A 98 9.11 -13.65 -15.55
CA LYS A 98 8.97 -15.00 -16.08
C LYS A 98 7.62 -15.59 -15.73
N PHE A 99 7.18 -15.35 -14.48
CA PHE A 99 5.89 -15.82 -14.03
C PHE A 99 5.18 -14.65 -13.35
N ALA A 100 3.90 -14.53 -13.61
CA ALA A 100 3.10 -13.54 -12.92
C ALA A 100 2.89 -14.01 -11.48
N PRO A 101 3.23 -13.20 -10.49
CA PRO A 101 2.98 -13.59 -9.10
C PRO A 101 1.51 -13.53 -8.79
N ASP A 102 1.10 -14.34 -7.84
CA ASP A 102 -0.21 -14.13 -7.23
C ASP A 102 -0.16 -12.82 -6.45
N VAL A 103 -1.33 -12.22 -6.29
CA VAL A 103 -1.42 -10.95 -5.58
C VAL A 103 -2.41 -11.06 -4.44
N ARG A 104 -2.15 -10.32 -3.39
CA ARG A 104 -3.11 -10.13 -2.32
C ARG A 104 -2.99 -8.70 -1.84
N PHE A 105 -4.10 -8.15 -1.38
CA PHE A 105 -4.18 -6.75 -1.04
C PHE A 105 -4.37 -6.57 0.46
N ARG A 106 -3.66 -5.62 1.02
CA ARG A 106 -3.71 -5.32 2.44
C ARG A 106 -3.67 -3.83 2.65
N VAL A 107 -4.29 -3.38 3.72
CA VAL A 107 -4.18 -1.99 4.12
C VAL A 107 -2.81 -1.78 4.75
N ASP A 108 -2.19 -0.64 4.44
CA ASP A 108 -0.92 -0.31 5.06
C ASP A 108 -1.17 0.16 6.50
N GLU A 109 -0.82 -0.68 7.43
CA GLU A 109 -1.10 -0.40 8.84
C GLU A 109 -0.32 0.79 9.37
N ARG A 110 0.80 1.10 8.75
CA ARG A 110 1.56 2.26 9.17
C ARG A 110 0.79 3.54 8.94
N PHE A 111 0.07 3.62 7.83
CA PHE A 111 -0.81 4.75 7.58
C PHE A 111 -1.92 4.82 8.60
N ASP A 112 -2.50 3.69 8.90
CA ASP A 112 -3.59 3.62 9.85
C ASP A 112 -3.15 4.13 11.21
N GLU A 113 -1.98 3.70 11.63
CA GLU A 113 -1.43 4.13 12.91
C GLU A 113 -1.11 5.61 12.92
N ALA A 114 -0.54 6.09 11.84
CA ALA A 114 -0.20 7.51 11.76
C ALA A 114 -1.45 8.37 11.83
N GLU A 115 -2.50 7.94 11.15
CA GLU A 115 -3.75 8.67 11.19
C GLU A 115 -4.37 8.66 12.57
N ARG A 116 -4.28 7.52 13.23
CA ARG A 116 -4.82 7.40 14.57
C ARG A 116 -4.11 8.33 15.54
N ILE A 117 -2.79 8.37 15.45
CA ILE A 117 -2.01 9.26 16.29
C ILE A 117 -2.35 10.70 15.99
N GLU A 118 -2.50 11.04 14.74
CA GLU A 118 -2.86 12.39 14.35
C GLU A 118 -4.22 12.78 14.90
N LYS A 119 -5.16 11.88 14.86
CA LYS A 119 -6.48 12.14 15.43
C LYS A 119 -6.42 12.39 16.92
N LEU A 120 -5.61 11.61 17.62
CA LEU A 120 -5.44 11.80 19.04
C LEU A 120 -4.84 13.16 19.35
N LEU A 121 -3.89 13.60 18.55
CA LEU A 121 -3.27 14.89 18.75
C LEU A 121 -4.22 16.05 18.45
N ARG A 122 -5.29 15.79 17.74
CA ARG A 122 -6.27 16.82 17.43
C ARG A 122 -7.43 16.89 18.40
N THR A 123 -7.43 16.00 19.40
CA THR A 123 -8.49 16.10 20.40
C THR A 123 -8.32 17.38 21.21
N PRO A 124 -9.40 17.94 21.67
CA PRO A 124 -9.31 19.22 22.40
C PRO A 124 -8.38 19.17 23.60
N ALA A 125 -8.42 18.07 24.34
CA ALA A 125 -7.59 17.97 25.52
C ALA A 125 -6.10 17.94 25.16
N VAL A 126 -5.74 17.19 24.14
CA VAL A 126 -4.35 17.07 23.74
C VAL A 126 -3.86 18.39 23.14
N GLN A 127 -4.67 18.99 22.30
CA GLN A 127 -4.28 20.27 21.71
C GLN A 127 -4.10 21.35 22.76
N LYS A 128 -4.92 21.32 23.76
CA LYS A 128 -4.80 22.28 24.84
C LYS A 128 -3.45 22.15 25.53
N ASP A 129 -3.02 20.91 25.78
CA ASP A 129 -1.75 20.67 26.43
C ASP A 129 -0.57 21.01 25.55
N LEU A 130 -0.69 20.72 24.27
CA LEU A 130 0.44 20.85 23.37
C LEU A 130 0.66 22.28 22.88
N ALA A 131 -0.37 23.07 22.80
CA ALA A 131 -0.26 24.37 22.15
C ALA A 131 -1.07 25.44 22.86
N PRO A 132 -0.75 25.74 24.12
CA PRO A 132 -1.50 26.80 24.79
C PRO A 132 -1.32 28.15 24.11
N GLY A 133 -0.13 28.42 23.58
CA GLY A 133 0.10 29.67 22.88
C GLY A 133 -0.72 29.78 21.61
N GLN A 134 -0.89 28.67 20.94
CA GLN A 134 -1.66 28.68 19.71
C GLN A 134 -3.13 28.98 19.99
N GLN A 135 -3.63 28.45 21.07
CA GLN A 135 -5.00 28.71 21.40
C GLN A 135 -5.22 30.19 21.68
N ASP A 136 -4.27 30.81 22.37
CA ASP A 136 -4.36 32.22 22.64
C ASP A 136 -4.35 33.03 21.37
N SER A 137 -3.54 32.63 20.42
CA SER A 137 -3.44 33.41 19.20
C SER A 137 -4.66 33.28 18.32
N GLU A 138 -5.45 32.26 18.50
CA GLU A 138 -6.66 32.10 17.72
C GLU A 138 -7.78 33.03 18.20
N GLU A 139 -7.66 33.54 19.36
CA GLU A 139 -8.67 34.44 19.88
C GLU A 139 -8.34 35.86 19.51
#